data_a4f8fd9a8062422825b2fc8328ffcca8
#
_entry.id   a4f8fd9a8062422825b2fc8328ffcca8
#
_cell.length_a   1.000
_cell.length_b   1.000
_cell.length_c   1.000
_cell.angle_alpha   90.00
_cell.angle_beta   90.00
_cell.angle_gamma   90.00
#
_symmetry.space_group_name_H-M   'P 1'
#
loop_
_entity.id
_entity.type
_entity.pdbx_description
1 polymer ?
#
loop_
_entity_poly.entity_id
_entity_poly.type
_entity_poly.pdbx_seq_one_letter_code
_entity_poly.pdbx_strand_id
1 'polypeptide(L)'
;MQQRHLSVWARHGRYYKNDHKEWTWQRPYLYCTTEDLFTQTIVIPYLIPMLENAGAYVFTPRERDWQPHEVIVDNDTRDSGGTYSEHENKDAWENGGVGFAQLKRTYLDGENPFTDGTVRSTHTVTRKSQASEIRWTPDVPESGRYAVYVSYATLPTSVSDAHYVVRHQGVSTTFKVNQRMGGGTWVYLGTFDFDKDQPHSNYVSLSNLSNYRGTVTADAVRFGGGMGNIARGDSLQEVVSGFPRYLEGARYNAQWSGMPYSVYSGKNGTNDYSDDINVRSYMTNYLAGGSSYFPADSGLHVPIEMAIALHSDAGIAPDSTFVGTLGIYTTDFNEGMFATGMSRLASRELCDVVMTQVDEDLNRLYGQWKRRQMFDRNYSETREPQVPAMILEMLSHQNFRDMALGHDPAFKFNLARAIYKGVLKYTSYQHEADYVVQPLPITCFQTRLNPDEKEITLTWTPGQDTLEPSATPKGYVVYTKQGENGYDNGIFVHEPRFSFRAEENVIYSFKVTAVNDGGESFPSEELSAMIAKNAFAKVLIIDGFQRVAGPQVILTDSTRGFDLSADPGVPYMRSPGFCGRQIVFNTELNPKSAW
;
A
#
# COMPACT_ATOMS: atom_id res chain seq x y z
N MET A 1 -6.75 15.02 4.07
CA MET A 1 -6.13 13.76 4.58
C MET A 1 -4.73 13.98 5.17
N GLN A 2 -4.15 15.19 5.09
CA GLN A 2 -2.78 15.44 5.55
C GLN A 2 -2.52 14.98 6.99
N GLN A 3 -1.52 14.10 7.15
CA GLN A 3 -1.08 13.54 8.44
C GLN A 3 -2.13 12.72 9.21
N ARG A 4 -3.19 12.21 8.54
CA ARG A 4 -4.17 11.33 9.15
C ARG A 4 -3.69 9.88 9.09
N HIS A 5 -4.00 9.11 10.12
CA HIS A 5 -3.58 7.71 10.25
C HIS A 5 -4.82 6.82 10.15
N LEU A 6 -4.79 5.91 9.20
CA LEU A 6 -5.91 5.02 8.89
C LEU A 6 -5.45 3.58 8.95
N SER A 7 -6.32 2.68 9.41
CA SER A 7 -6.14 1.24 9.28
C SER A 7 -7.06 0.72 8.20
N VAL A 8 -6.49 0.21 7.10
CA VAL A 8 -7.24 -0.24 5.92
C VAL A 8 -6.71 -1.58 5.46
N TRP A 9 -7.59 -2.54 5.22
CA TRP A 9 -7.15 -3.87 4.77
C TRP A 9 -8.11 -4.52 3.78
N ALA A 10 -7.51 -5.26 2.85
CA ALA A 10 -8.20 -6.30 2.09
C ALA A 10 -8.44 -7.49 3.01
N ARG A 11 -9.62 -8.10 2.92
CA ARG A 11 -10.04 -9.20 3.78
C ARG A 11 -9.00 -10.33 3.82
N HIS A 12 -9.29 -11.47 4.08
CA HIS A 12 -8.61 -12.75 4.22
C HIS A 12 -7.26 -12.92 3.49
N GLY A 13 -6.53 -13.94 3.93
CA GLY A 13 -5.37 -14.51 3.25
C GLY A 13 -5.35 -16.02 3.51
N ARG A 14 -4.32 -16.69 3.02
CA ARG A 14 -4.08 -18.08 3.36
C ARG A 14 -3.85 -18.25 4.84
N TYR A 15 -4.42 -19.28 5.42
CA TYR A 15 -4.23 -19.63 6.81
C TYR A 15 -3.93 -21.11 6.98
N TYR A 16 -3.34 -21.47 8.09
CA TYR A 16 -3.12 -22.86 8.46
C TYR A 16 -4.39 -23.43 9.11
N LYS A 17 -4.98 -24.46 8.49
CA LYS A 17 -6.17 -25.14 8.98
C LYS A 17 -5.72 -26.20 9.98
N ASN A 18 -5.81 -25.90 11.27
CA ASN A 18 -5.21 -26.70 12.34
C ASN A 18 -5.68 -28.16 12.38
N ASP A 19 -6.98 -28.42 12.12
CA ASP A 19 -7.60 -29.77 12.11
C ASP A 19 -7.19 -30.61 10.89
N HIS A 20 -6.89 -29.96 9.75
CA HIS A 20 -6.45 -30.61 8.51
C HIS A 20 -4.94 -30.57 8.31
N LYS A 21 -4.21 -29.81 9.12
CA LYS A 21 -2.76 -29.60 9.04
C LYS A 21 -2.29 -29.13 7.66
N GLU A 22 -3.02 -28.23 7.04
CA GLU A 22 -2.74 -27.71 5.70
C GLU A 22 -2.94 -26.20 5.58
N TRP A 23 -2.22 -25.57 4.65
CA TRP A 23 -2.42 -24.19 4.27
C TRP A 23 -3.49 -24.06 3.19
N THR A 24 -4.52 -23.26 3.44
CA THR A 24 -5.66 -23.12 2.53
C THR A 24 -6.15 -21.68 2.44
N TRP A 25 -6.93 -21.39 1.40
CA TRP A 25 -7.68 -20.14 1.33
C TRP A 25 -8.87 -20.16 2.30
N GLN A 26 -9.28 -19.00 2.80
CA GLN A 26 -10.49 -18.92 3.63
C GLN A 26 -11.76 -19.08 2.81
N ARG A 27 -11.73 -18.75 1.53
CA ARG A 27 -12.89 -18.82 0.64
C ARG A 27 -12.62 -19.69 -0.59
N PRO A 28 -13.68 -20.31 -1.13
CA PRO A 28 -13.54 -21.14 -2.31
C PRO A 28 -13.21 -20.31 -3.56
N TYR A 29 -12.62 -21.01 -4.53
CA TYR A 29 -12.31 -20.43 -5.84
C TYR A 29 -13.58 -20.38 -6.69
N LEU A 30 -13.94 -19.19 -7.19
CA LEU A 30 -15.10 -18.95 -8.06
C LEU A 30 -14.80 -17.77 -8.99
N TYR A 31 -15.29 -17.84 -10.23
CA TYR A 31 -15.08 -16.78 -11.24
C TYR A 31 -13.61 -16.35 -11.36
N CYS A 32 -12.72 -17.35 -11.45
CA CYS A 32 -11.29 -17.19 -11.63
C CYS A 32 -10.52 -16.54 -10.47
N THR A 33 -11.13 -16.42 -9.29
CA THR A 33 -10.48 -15.84 -8.12
C THR A 33 -11.04 -16.41 -6.82
N THR A 34 -10.45 -16.01 -5.69
CA THR A 34 -11.05 -16.13 -4.36
C THR A 34 -11.33 -14.74 -3.83
N GLU A 35 -12.17 -14.59 -2.82
CA GLU A 35 -12.34 -13.32 -2.12
C GLU A 35 -11.01 -12.80 -1.57
N ASP A 36 -10.17 -13.72 -1.08
CA ASP A 36 -8.84 -13.47 -0.51
C ASP A 36 -7.89 -12.77 -1.48
N LEU A 37 -7.98 -13.09 -2.76
CA LEU A 37 -7.18 -12.48 -3.83
C LEU A 37 -7.86 -11.24 -4.41
N PHE A 38 -9.17 -11.32 -4.65
CA PHE A 38 -9.92 -10.31 -5.35
C PHE A 38 -9.88 -8.95 -4.64
N THR A 39 -10.12 -8.92 -3.33
CA THR A 39 -10.14 -7.67 -2.56
C THR A 39 -8.79 -6.94 -2.58
N GLN A 40 -7.68 -7.68 -2.60
CA GLN A 40 -6.34 -7.10 -2.73
C GLN A 40 -6.16 -6.32 -4.03
N THR A 41 -6.79 -6.76 -5.13
CA THR A 41 -6.66 -6.12 -6.44
C THR A 41 -7.31 -4.74 -6.53
N ILE A 42 -8.10 -4.37 -5.55
CA ILE A 42 -8.74 -3.06 -5.41
C ILE A 42 -8.02 -2.23 -4.34
N VAL A 43 -7.77 -2.84 -3.19
CA VAL A 43 -7.26 -2.14 -2.01
C VAL A 43 -5.81 -1.72 -2.19
N ILE A 44 -4.94 -2.66 -2.58
CA ILE A 44 -3.49 -2.41 -2.64
C ILE A 44 -3.09 -1.49 -3.79
N PRO A 45 -3.54 -1.72 -5.06
CA PRO A 45 -3.09 -0.90 -6.19
C PRO A 45 -3.84 0.42 -6.35
N TYR A 46 -5.03 0.57 -5.76
CA TYR A 46 -5.88 1.73 -6.00
C TYR A 46 -6.23 2.49 -4.71
N LEU A 47 -6.92 1.86 -3.75
CA LEU A 47 -7.46 2.57 -2.59
C LEU A 47 -6.35 3.12 -1.68
N ILE A 48 -5.42 2.29 -1.27
CA ILE A 48 -4.32 2.72 -0.39
C ILE A 48 -3.49 3.84 -1.03
N PRO A 49 -3.02 3.71 -2.30
CA PRO A 49 -2.32 4.81 -2.96
C PRO A 49 -3.15 6.10 -3.07
N MET A 50 -4.46 6.04 -3.28
CA MET A 50 -5.31 7.24 -3.30
C MET A 50 -5.36 7.93 -1.94
N LEU A 51 -5.46 7.17 -0.86
CA LEU A 51 -5.42 7.70 0.50
C LEU A 51 -4.05 8.33 0.83
N GLU A 52 -2.97 7.64 0.47
CA GLU A 52 -1.59 8.12 0.70
C GLU A 52 -1.25 9.34 -0.17
N ASN A 53 -1.65 9.35 -1.42
CA ASN A 53 -1.49 10.51 -2.31
C ASN A 53 -2.25 11.74 -1.81
N ALA A 54 -3.31 11.55 -1.04
CA ALA A 54 -4.03 12.62 -0.35
C ALA A 54 -3.39 13.02 1.00
N GLY A 55 -2.28 12.39 1.38
CA GLY A 55 -1.48 12.72 2.57
C GLY A 55 -1.79 11.90 3.81
N ALA A 56 -2.55 10.80 3.69
CA ALA A 56 -2.77 9.88 4.82
C ALA A 56 -1.58 8.94 5.02
N TYR A 57 -1.40 8.47 6.25
CA TYR A 57 -0.58 7.32 6.60
C TYR A 57 -1.50 6.11 6.74
N VAL A 58 -1.29 5.09 5.90
CA VAL A 58 -2.16 3.90 5.86
C VAL A 58 -1.42 2.69 6.42
N PHE A 59 -1.96 2.15 7.51
CA PHE A 59 -1.51 0.90 8.10
C PHE A 59 -2.39 -0.25 7.60
N THR A 60 -1.78 -1.38 7.34
CA THR A 60 -2.49 -2.59 6.96
C THR A 60 -1.99 -3.79 7.76
N PRO A 61 -2.88 -4.59 8.36
CA PRO A 61 -2.50 -5.79 9.10
C PRO A 61 -1.89 -6.89 8.25
N ARG A 62 -2.10 -6.84 6.93
CA ARG A 62 -1.52 -7.77 5.97
C ARG A 62 -0.35 -7.14 5.24
N GLU A 63 0.59 -7.98 4.76
CA GLU A 63 1.67 -7.50 3.88
C GLU A 63 1.09 -6.87 2.62
N ARG A 64 1.57 -5.68 2.28
CA ARG A 64 1.12 -4.90 1.12
C ARG A 64 2.04 -5.01 -0.10
N ASP A 65 3.28 -5.45 0.11
CA ASP A 65 4.24 -5.60 -0.98
C ASP A 65 4.14 -6.97 -1.64
N TRP A 66 4.04 -6.97 -2.94
CA TRP A 66 3.97 -8.18 -3.76
C TRP A 66 5.31 -8.75 -4.16
N GLN A 67 6.41 -8.10 -3.77
CA GLN A 67 7.76 -8.60 -4.01
C GLN A 67 7.99 -9.88 -3.20
N PRO A 68 8.22 -11.04 -3.86
CA PRO A 68 8.49 -12.29 -3.14
C PRO A 68 9.88 -12.34 -2.54
N HIS A 69 10.79 -11.49 -2.99
CA HIS A 69 12.09 -11.34 -2.37
C HIS A 69 12.02 -10.39 -1.17
N GLU A 70 12.83 -10.69 -0.18
CA GLU A 70 13.02 -9.86 1.02
C GLU A 70 14.50 -9.78 1.34
N VAL A 71 14.96 -8.58 1.61
CA VAL A 71 16.31 -8.32 2.11
C VAL A 71 16.19 -7.51 3.37
N ILE A 72 16.77 -7.98 4.46
CA ILE A 72 16.83 -7.24 5.72
C ILE A 72 18.30 -6.93 6.03
N VAL A 73 18.55 -5.67 6.30
CA VAL A 73 19.86 -5.18 6.75
C VAL A 73 19.71 -4.67 8.16
N ASP A 74 20.53 -5.17 9.07
CA ASP A 74 20.41 -4.98 10.50
C ASP A 74 21.79 -4.87 11.15
N ASN A 75 21.86 -4.22 12.32
CA ASN A 75 23.12 -4.04 13.07
C ASN A 75 23.61 -5.30 13.78
N ASP A 76 22.73 -6.25 14.11
CA ASP A 76 23.06 -7.46 14.86
C ASP A 76 23.27 -8.69 13.97
N THR A 77 22.73 -8.70 12.75
CA THR A 77 22.76 -9.85 11.85
C THR A 77 23.96 -9.76 10.91
N ARG A 78 25.01 -10.57 11.15
CA ARG A 78 26.25 -10.55 10.38
C ARG A 78 26.12 -11.04 8.93
N ASP A 79 25.23 -12.00 8.71
CA ASP A 79 24.90 -12.56 7.37
C ASP A 79 23.60 -11.95 6.86
N SER A 80 23.36 -10.67 7.14
CA SER A 80 22.24 -9.93 6.57
C SER A 80 22.42 -9.83 5.05
N GLY A 81 21.31 -9.75 4.31
CA GLY A 81 21.35 -9.59 2.85
C GLY A 81 21.90 -8.24 2.39
N GLY A 82 22.96 -7.73 3.03
CA GLY A 82 23.54 -6.44 2.69
C GLY A 82 24.58 -5.95 3.70
N THR A 83 24.86 -4.65 3.68
CA THR A 83 25.90 -4.03 4.53
C THR A 83 25.29 -2.96 5.43
N TYR A 84 25.52 -3.10 6.73
CA TYR A 84 25.26 -2.08 7.75
C TYR A 84 26.53 -1.28 8.06
N SER A 85 26.43 0.04 8.21
CA SER A 85 27.56 0.88 8.62
C SER A 85 27.13 2.11 9.41
N GLU A 86 27.98 2.52 10.37
CA GLU A 86 27.83 3.74 11.16
C GLU A 86 28.96 4.72 10.82
N HIS A 87 28.59 5.97 10.59
CA HIS A 87 29.50 7.09 10.41
C HIS A 87 29.27 8.09 11.55
N GLU A 88 30.17 8.05 12.50
CA GLU A 88 30.13 8.92 13.68
C GLU A 88 30.78 10.28 13.38
N ASN A 89 30.19 11.34 13.93
CA ASN A 89 30.74 12.67 13.89
C ASN A 89 30.76 13.25 15.33
N LYS A 90 29.83 14.15 15.66
CA LYS A 90 29.83 14.80 16.98
C LYS A 90 29.40 13.82 18.10
N ASP A 91 28.35 13.07 17.84
CA ASP A 91 27.78 12.13 18.80
C ASP A 91 27.84 10.72 18.24
N ALA A 92 28.31 9.76 19.06
CA ALA A 92 28.41 8.35 18.71
C ALA A 92 27.06 7.66 18.75
N TRP A 93 26.97 6.50 18.09
CA TRP A 93 25.82 5.60 18.23
C TRP A 93 26.09 4.62 19.37
N GLU A 94 25.09 4.46 20.23
CA GLU A 94 25.16 3.62 21.42
C GLU A 94 24.04 2.56 21.39
N ASN A 95 24.14 1.56 22.28
CA ASN A 95 23.05 0.61 22.46
C ASN A 95 21.82 1.32 23.05
N GLY A 96 20.71 1.28 22.33
CA GLY A 96 19.43 1.94 22.67
C GLY A 96 18.39 1.00 23.27
N GLY A 97 18.72 -0.26 23.51
CA GLY A 97 17.82 -1.26 24.05
C GLY A 97 17.57 -2.47 23.15
N VAL A 98 16.51 -3.20 23.44
CA VAL A 98 16.09 -4.38 22.68
C VAL A 98 15.54 -3.97 21.30
N GLY A 99 15.89 -4.74 20.27
CA GLY A 99 15.49 -4.49 18.89
C GLY A 99 15.32 -5.78 18.07
N PHE A 100 15.27 -5.59 16.78
CA PHE A 100 15.15 -6.67 15.79
C PHE A 100 16.50 -7.36 15.57
N ALA A 101 16.45 -8.70 15.37
CA ALA A 101 17.50 -9.45 14.68
C ALA A 101 16.91 -10.64 13.95
N GLN A 102 17.31 -10.86 12.72
CA GLN A 102 16.91 -12.06 11.98
C GLN A 102 17.91 -13.19 12.25
N LEU A 103 17.70 -13.93 13.33
CA LEU A 103 18.56 -15.06 13.71
C LEU A 103 18.18 -16.38 13.02
N LYS A 104 17.00 -16.44 12.39
CA LYS A 104 16.43 -17.65 11.77
C LYS A 104 15.81 -17.33 10.42
N ARG A 105 15.71 -18.36 9.57
CA ARG A 105 14.94 -18.28 8.32
C ARG A 105 13.45 -18.54 8.53
N THR A 106 13.12 -19.33 9.55
CA THR A 106 11.75 -19.76 9.89
C THR A 106 11.52 -19.55 11.38
N TYR A 107 10.37 -18.98 11.72
CA TYR A 107 9.96 -18.69 13.09
C TYR A 107 8.77 -19.56 13.48
N LEU A 108 8.81 -20.07 14.71
CA LEU A 108 7.71 -20.81 15.28
C LEU A 108 6.64 -19.88 15.84
N ASP A 109 5.46 -20.43 16.11
CA ASP A 109 4.40 -19.69 16.78
C ASP A 109 4.87 -19.13 18.13
N GLY A 110 4.70 -17.84 18.35
CA GLY A 110 5.11 -17.14 19.55
C GLY A 110 6.53 -16.56 19.54
N GLU A 111 7.36 -16.90 18.55
CA GLU A 111 8.69 -16.28 18.43
C GLU A 111 8.57 -14.86 17.85
N ASN A 112 9.35 -13.94 18.40
CA ASN A 112 9.31 -12.53 17.99
C ASN A 112 10.73 -12.02 17.68
N PRO A 113 11.07 -11.77 16.39
CA PRO A 113 12.39 -11.29 16.01
C PRO A 113 12.74 -9.89 16.56
N PHE A 114 11.75 -9.09 16.98
CA PHE A 114 11.96 -7.76 17.57
C PHE A 114 12.45 -7.80 19.02
N THR A 115 12.67 -8.98 19.56
CA THR A 115 13.27 -9.20 20.90
C THR A 115 14.64 -9.88 20.86
N ASP A 116 15.14 -10.18 19.68
CA ASP A 116 16.34 -10.99 19.48
C ASP A 116 17.61 -10.15 19.27
N GLY A 117 17.49 -8.86 18.99
CA GLY A 117 18.56 -7.92 18.69
C GLY A 117 18.57 -6.66 19.55
N THR A 118 19.28 -5.65 19.06
CA THR A 118 19.50 -4.37 19.74
C THR A 118 19.22 -3.19 18.82
N VAL A 119 18.66 -2.11 19.39
CA VAL A 119 18.49 -0.83 18.74
C VAL A 119 19.72 0.03 18.96
N ARG A 120 20.11 0.82 17.94
CA ARG A 120 21.11 1.88 18.07
C ARG A 120 20.43 3.20 18.40
N SER A 121 21.07 4.05 19.22
CA SER A 121 20.55 5.36 19.61
C SER A 121 21.64 6.42 19.65
N THR A 122 21.28 7.67 19.37
CA THR A 122 22.19 8.81 19.52
C THR A 122 21.40 10.10 19.78
N HIS A 123 22.06 11.12 20.33
CA HIS A 123 21.48 12.44 20.50
C HIS A 123 21.40 13.20 19.19
N THR A 124 20.38 14.04 19.06
CA THR A 124 20.19 14.88 17.86
C THR A 124 21.16 16.05 17.81
N VAL A 125 21.50 16.46 16.59
CA VAL A 125 22.24 17.70 16.28
C VAL A 125 21.41 18.58 15.34
N THR A 126 21.62 19.90 15.42
CA THR A 126 20.91 20.88 14.57
C THR A 126 21.74 21.33 13.36
N ARG A 127 23.00 20.97 13.30
CA ARG A 127 23.92 21.35 12.21
C ARG A 127 24.30 20.12 11.39
N LYS A 128 24.06 20.16 10.09
CA LYS A 128 24.42 19.08 9.16
C LYS A 128 25.90 18.67 9.23
N SER A 129 26.81 19.63 9.45
CA SER A 129 28.26 19.36 9.57
C SER A 129 28.65 18.59 10.86
N GLN A 130 27.73 18.38 11.77
CA GLN A 130 27.93 17.64 13.02
C GLN A 130 27.17 16.33 13.04
N ALA A 131 26.40 16.04 11.99
CA ALA A 131 25.50 14.89 11.96
C ALA A 131 26.26 13.57 11.80
N SER A 132 25.89 12.60 12.62
CA SER A 132 26.22 11.20 12.47
C SER A 132 25.17 10.50 11.61
N GLU A 133 25.56 9.46 10.87
CA GLU A 133 24.70 8.75 9.93
C GLU A 133 24.84 7.24 10.10
N ILE A 134 23.74 6.52 10.02
CA ILE A 134 23.71 5.07 9.80
C ILE A 134 23.28 4.81 8.36
N ARG A 135 23.80 3.73 7.77
CA ARG A 135 23.45 3.31 6.43
C ARG A 135 23.21 1.81 6.34
N TRP A 136 22.11 1.45 5.66
CA TRP A 136 21.73 0.09 5.29
C TRP A 136 21.74 -0.06 3.78
N THR A 137 22.67 -0.85 3.26
CA THR A 137 22.84 -1.09 1.81
C THR A 137 22.38 -2.51 1.49
N PRO A 138 21.24 -2.71 0.81
CA PRO A 138 20.73 -4.04 0.49
C PRO A 138 21.52 -4.68 -0.66
N ASP A 139 21.67 -6.00 -0.61
CA ASP A 139 22.10 -6.84 -1.72
C ASP A 139 20.85 -7.51 -2.33
N VAL A 140 20.14 -6.78 -3.18
CA VAL A 140 18.88 -7.27 -3.78
C VAL A 140 19.19 -8.38 -4.80
N PRO A 141 18.48 -9.54 -4.70
CA PRO A 141 18.78 -10.69 -5.58
C PRO A 141 18.33 -10.45 -7.03
N GLU A 142 17.42 -9.55 -7.25
CA GLU A 142 16.83 -9.21 -8.55
C GLU A 142 16.55 -7.70 -8.63
N SER A 143 16.80 -7.09 -9.79
CA SER A 143 16.37 -5.70 -10.02
C SER A 143 14.85 -5.65 -10.07
N GLY A 144 14.24 -4.67 -9.39
CA GLY A 144 12.79 -4.57 -9.33
C GLY A 144 12.28 -3.61 -8.26
N ARG A 145 10.98 -3.63 -8.05
CA ARG A 145 10.30 -2.78 -7.07
C ARG A 145 10.22 -3.48 -5.72
N TYR A 146 10.67 -2.79 -4.68
CA TYR A 146 10.65 -3.23 -3.29
C TYR A 146 10.04 -2.17 -2.41
N ALA A 147 9.11 -2.56 -1.56
CA ALA A 147 8.69 -1.70 -0.45
C ALA A 147 9.83 -1.59 0.56
N VAL A 148 10.01 -0.40 1.11
CA VAL A 148 11.02 -0.13 2.15
C VAL A 148 10.29 0.10 3.47
N TYR A 149 10.69 -0.68 4.47
CA TYR A 149 10.22 -0.57 5.85
C TYR A 149 11.40 -0.30 6.76
N VAL A 150 11.21 0.55 7.75
CA VAL A 150 12.20 0.82 8.79
C VAL A 150 11.69 0.38 10.15
N SER A 151 12.60 0.00 11.02
CA SER A 151 12.37 -0.30 12.42
C SER A 151 13.20 0.64 13.30
N TYR A 152 12.66 0.97 14.47
CA TYR A 152 13.29 1.82 15.48
C TYR A 152 12.62 1.61 16.84
N ALA A 153 13.17 2.15 17.91
CA ALA A 153 12.51 2.19 19.22
C ALA A 153 11.86 3.55 19.47
N THR A 154 10.68 3.55 20.06
CA THR A 154 10.05 4.76 20.59
C THR A 154 10.50 4.98 22.03
N LEU A 155 11.22 6.07 22.27
CA LEU A 155 11.70 6.50 23.58
C LEU A 155 10.97 7.77 24.03
N PRO A 156 10.91 8.07 25.34
CA PRO A 156 10.32 9.33 25.82
C PRO A 156 10.99 10.59 25.24
N THR A 157 12.25 10.46 24.82
CA THR A 157 13.06 11.53 24.22
C THR A 157 13.09 11.51 22.69
N SER A 158 12.37 10.57 22.03
CA SER A 158 12.36 10.46 20.57
C SER A 158 11.87 11.74 19.89
N VAL A 159 12.47 12.06 18.74
CA VAL A 159 12.07 13.19 17.91
C VAL A 159 10.94 12.85 16.94
N SER A 160 10.24 13.86 16.45
CA SER A 160 9.14 13.69 15.48
C SER A 160 9.57 13.89 14.02
N ASP A 161 10.86 14.12 13.77
CA ASP A 161 11.39 14.44 12.43
C ASP A 161 12.70 13.71 12.13
N ALA A 162 12.81 12.43 12.49
CA ALA A 162 13.98 11.63 12.15
C ALA A 162 14.19 11.58 10.63
N HIS A 163 15.39 11.95 10.16
CA HIS A 163 15.70 12.17 8.76
C HIS A 163 16.20 10.89 8.08
N TYR A 164 15.30 10.19 7.41
CA TYR A 164 15.61 9.05 6.55
C TYR A 164 15.79 9.49 5.08
N VAL A 165 16.74 8.87 4.39
CA VAL A 165 16.92 9.01 2.95
C VAL A 165 16.92 7.62 2.33
N VAL A 166 16.03 7.39 1.38
CA VAL A 166 16.05 6.20 0.53
C VAL A 166 16.77 6.57 -0.77
N ARG A 167 17.92 5.94 -1.02
CA ARG A 167 18.63 6.05 -2.28
C ARG A 167 18.29 4.83 -3.14
N HIS A 168 17.75 5.09 -4.33
CA HIS A 168 17.27 4.06 -5.25
C HIS A 168 17.68 4.42 -6.67
N GLN A 169 18.38 3.51 -7.36
CA GLN A 169 18.90 3.72 -8.72
C GLN A 169 19.58 5.10 -8.89
N GLY A 170 20.36 5.52 -7.91
CA GLY A 170 21.08 6.80 -7.95
C GLY A 170 20.29 8.06 -7.57
N VAL A 171 19.00 7.96 -7.34
CA VAL A 171 18.13 9.06 -6.88
C VAL A 171 17.89 8.97 -5.38
N SER A 172 17.68 10.09 -4.70
CA SER A 172 17.43 10.13 -3.25
C SER A 172 16.06 10.72 -2.95
N THR A 173 15.27 10.00 -2.15
CA THR A 173 14.00 10.48 -1.61
C THR A 173 14.09 10.60 -0.10
N THR A 174 13.73 11.76 0.46
CA THR A 174 13.88 12.07 1.89
C THR A 174 12.55 11.96 2.62
N PHE A 175 12.58 11.38 3.82
CA PHE A 175 11.47 11.21 4.72
C PHE A 175 11.76 11.82 6.09
N LYS A 176 10.72 12.35 6.73
CA LYS A 176 10.73 12.70 8.15
C LYS A 176 9.82 11.75 8.90
N VAL A 177 10.41 10.89 9.72
CA VAL A 177 9.68 9.87 10.46
C VAL A 177 9.48 10.32 11.91
N ASN A 178 8.24 10.24 12.37
CA ASN A 178 7.92 10.53 13.76
C ASN A 178 8.21 9.29 14.64
N GLN A 179 9.37 9.27 15.29
CA GLN A 179 9.78 8.16 16.14
C GLN A 179 9.13 8.16 17.53
N ARG A 180 8.23 9.11 17.83
CA ARG A 180 7.43 9.13 19.07
C ARG A 180 6.31 8.09 19.07
N MET A 181 6.14 7.37 17.97
CA MET A 181 5.13 6.35 17.76
C MET A 181 5.65 5.27 16.80
N GLY A 182 5.05 4.10 16.80
CA GLY A 182 5.34 3.03 15.83
C GLY A 182 6.68 2.31 16.03
N GLY A 183 7.33 2.46 17.19
CA GLY A 183 8.57 1.73 17.49
C GLY A 183 8.33 0.24 17.73
N GLY A 184 9.31 -0.61 17.38
CA GLY A 184 9.24 -2.06 17.56
C GLY A 184 8.38 -2.78 16.54
N THR A 185 8.18 -2.19 15.38
CA THR A 185 7.47 -2.80 14.23
C THR A 185 8.01 -2.28 12.91
N TRP A 186 7.51 -2.84 11.79
CA TRP A 186 7.83 -2.37 10.46
C TRP A 186 7.00 -1.13 10.09
N VAL A 187 7.67 -0.01 9.85
CA VAL A 187 7.07 1.25 9.40
C VAL A 187 7.37 1.46 7.92
N TYR A 188 6.35 1.47 7.08
CA TYR A 188 6.45 1.65 5.63
C TYR A 188 6.86 3.07 5.26
N LEU A 189 7.88 3.23 4.41
CA LEU A 189 8.30 4.52 3.85
C LEU A 189 7.79 4.74 2.42
N GLY A 190 7.85 3.72 1.57
CA GLY A 190 7.50 3.82 0.16
C GLY A 190 7.93 2.57 -0.60
N THR A 191 7.59 2.50 -1.89
CA THR A 191 8.02 1.43 -2.80
C THR A 191 8.88 2.04 -3.89
N PHE A 192 10.10 1.51 -4.07
CA PHE A 192 11.14 2.06 -4.93
C PHE A 192 11.74 0.99 -5.84
N ASP A 193 12.29 1.43 -6.97
CA ASP A 193 13.02 0.56 -7.88
C ASP A 193 14.49 0.45 -7.42
N PHE A 194 14.97 -0.79 -7.24
CA PHE A 194 16.35 -1.09 -6.89
C PHE A 194 17.01 -1.92 -8.00
N ASP A 195 18.29 -1.66 -8.24
CA ASP A 195 19.08 -2.33 -9.25
C ASP A 195 20.13 -3.23 -8.59
N LYS A 196 20.07 -4.54 -8.86
CA LYS A 196 21.02 -5.52 -8.31
C LYS A 196 22.45 -5.30 -8.80
N ASP A 197 22.61 -4.76 -10.01
CA ASP A 197 23.91 -4.58 -10.65
C ASP A 197 24.60 -3.26 -10.24
N GLN A 198 23.87 -2.40 -9.49
CA GLN A 198 24.37 -1.13 -8.97
C GLN A 198 24.17 -1.00 -7.44
N PRO A 199 24.71 -1.90 -6.63
CA PRO A 199 24.41 -1.93 -5.19
C PRO A 199 24.81 -0.63 -4.46
N HIS A 200 25.83 0.08 -4.91
CA HIS A 200 26.24 1.37 -4.32
C HIS A 200 25.26 2.52 -4.57
N SER A 201 24.35 2.34 -5.53
CA SER A 201 23.28 3.29 -5.83
C SER A 201 22.00 3.05 -5.00
N ASN A 202 21.99 2.02 -4.17
CA ASN A 202 20.84 1.58 -3.39
C ASN A 202 21.19 1.55 -1.91
N TYR A 203 20.56 2.37 -1.09
CA TYR A 203 20.66 2.30 0.37
C TYR A 203 19.55 3.08 1.06
N VAL A 204 19.36 2.80 2.32
CA VAL A 204 18.63 3.69 3.24
C VAL A 204 19.65 4.28 4.20
N SER A 205 19.55 5.56 4.53
CA SER A 205 20.32 6.15 5.60
C SER A 205 19.45 6.91 6.57
N LEU A 206 19.90 6.99 7.82
CA LEU A 206 19.30 7.77 8.89
C LEU A 206 20.36 8.69 9.47
N SER A 207 20.05 9.97 9.53
CA SER A 207 20.90 10.98 10.18
C SER A 207 20.30 11.41 11.51
N ASN A 208 21.15 11.71 12.48
CA ASN A 208 20.73 12.32 13.74
C ASN A 208 20.48 13.86 13.64
N LEU A 209 20.45 14.41 12.43
CA LEU A 209 20.00 15.78 12.18
C LEU A 209 18.52 15.91 12.52
N SER A 210 18.16 16.91 13.31
CA SER A 210 16.77 17.21 13.68
C SER A 210 16.61 18.68 14.01
N ASN A 211 15.41 19.22 13.84
CA ASN A 211 15.04 20.55 14.32
C ASN A 211 14.78 20.57 15.83
N TYR A 212 14.66 19.40 16.45
CA TYR A 212 14.35 19.24 17.87
C TYR A 212 15.52 18.60 18.62
N ARG A 213 15.66 18.95 19.89
CA ARG A 213 16.56 18.21 20.79
C ARG A 213 15.88 16.96 21.26
N GLY A 214 16.57 15.83 21.18
CA GLY A 214 16.06 14.53 21.58
C GLY A 214 16.98 13.40 21.18
N THR A 215 16.39 12.25 20.95
CA THR A 215 17.08 11.01 20.57
C THR A 215 16.53 10.51 19.23
N VAL A 216 17.42 10.08 18.37
CA VAL A 216 17.12 9.29 17.17
C VAL A 216 17.54 7.86 17.44
N THR A 217 16.66 6.91 17.09
CA THR A 217 16.92 5.48 17.20
C THR A 217 16.92 4.82 15.83
N ALA A 218 17.71 3.77 15.67
CA ALA A 218 17.87 3.02 14.45
C ALA A 218 17.92 1.52 14.77
N ASP A 219 17.30 0.71 13.91
CA ASP A 219 17.26 -0.73 14.05
C ASP A 219 17.46 -1.37 12.67
N ALA A 220 16.57 -2.20 12.19
CA ALA A 220 16.64 -2.83 10.89
C ALA A 220 15.95 -2.03 9.77
N VAL A 221 16.35 -2.29 8.54
CA VAL A 221 15.63 -1.88 7.32
C VAL A 221 15.31 -3.12 6.50
N ARG A 222 14.04 -3.27 6.14
CA ARG A 222 13.50 -4.35 5.33
C ARG A 222 13.16 -3.82 3.93
N PHE A 223 13.61 -4.53 2.91
CA PHE A 223 13.34 -4.29 1.50
C PHE A 223 12.56 -5.46 0.94
N GLY A 224 11.32 -5.24 0.52
CA GLY A 224 10.44 -6.24 -0.05
C GLY A 224 9.50 -6.93 0.94
N GLY A 225 8.46 -7.56 0.41
CA GLY A 225 7.45 -8.29 1.18
C GLY A 225 7.91 -9.65 1.66
N GLY A 226 8.62 -10.38 0.81
CA GLY A 226 9.19 -11.68 1.11
C GLY A 226 8.22 -12.86 1.06
N MET A 227 8.77 -14.03 1.30
CA MET A 227 8.03 -15.28 1.48
C MET A 227 7.53 -15.42 2.92
N GLY A 228 6.42 -16.12 3.11
CA GLY A 228 5.94 -16.50 4.44
C GLY A 228 6.99 -17.34 5.18
N ASN A 229 7.31 -16.93 6.39
CA ASN A 229 8.37 -17.52 7.21
C ASN A 229 7.89 -17.97 8.60
N ILE A 230 6.60 -17.91 8.86
CA ILE A 230 6.01 -18.42 10.11
C ILE A 230 5.61 -19.88 9.89
N ALA A 231 6.23 -20.80 10.62
CA ALA A 231 5.90 -22.22 10.55
C ALA A 231 4.71 -22.55 11.45
N ARG A 232 3.89 -23.46 10.95
CA ARG A 232 2.75 -24.04 11.66
C ARG A 232 2.87 -25.57 11.64
N GLY A 233 2.12 -26.25 12.48
CA GLY A 233 2.17 -27.69 12.63
C GLY A 233 2.63 -28.11 14.02
N ASP A 234 2.99 -29.38 14.18
CA ASP A 234 3.58 -29.89 15.39
C ASP A 234 5.12 -29.96 15.27
N SER A 235 5.80 -30.19 16.38
CA SER A 235 7.27 -30.23 16.46
C SER A 235 7.96 -31.24 15.53
N LEU A 236 7.19 -32.08 14.85
CA LEU A 236 7.69 -33.09 13.91
C LEU A 236 7.39 -32.73 12.44
N GLN A 237 6.45 -31.79 12.21
CA GLN A 237 6.00 -31.39 10.88
C GLN A 237 5.73 -29.87 10.83
N GLU A 238 6.77 -29.11 11.07
CA GLU A 238 6.70 -27.64 10.93
C GLU A 238 6.71 -27.25 9.45
N VAL A 239 5.64 -26.58 9.01
CA VAL A 239 5.45 -26.24 7.60
C VAL A 239 5.13 -24.75 7.45
N VAL A 240 5.95 -24.04 6.69
CA VAL A 240 5.63 -22.70 6.19
C VAL A 240 4.62 -22.78 5.05
N SER A 241 3.97 -21.69 4.74
CA SER A 241 2.95 -21.64 3.68
C SER A 241 3.49 -22.00 2.29
N GLY A 242 4.76 -21.72 2.02
CA GLY A 242 5.38 -21.81 0.70
C GLY A 242 4.93 -20.71 -0.26
N PHE A 243 4.22 -19.71 0.21
CA PHE A 243 3.71 -18.57 -0.57
C PHE A 243 4.33 -17.24 -0.14
N PRO A 244 4.35 -16.23 -1.04
CA PRO A 244 4.66 -14.86 -0.65
C PRO A 244 3.77 -14.37 0.49
N ARG A 245 4.35 -13.59 1.41
CA ARG A 245 3.67 -13.11 2.63
C ARG A 245 2.40 -12.32 2.34
N TYR A 246 2.32 -11.59 1.23
CA TYR A 246 1.09 -10.87 0.85
C TYR A 246 -0.11 -11.78 0.60
N LEU A 247 0.11 -13.07 0.33
CA LEU A 247 -0.96 -14.08 0.18
C LEU A 247 -1.38 -14.70 1.51
N GLU A 248 -0.61 -14.52 2.57
CA GLU A 248 -0.93 -15.02 3.90
C GLU A 248 -1.92 -14.13 4.64
N GLY A 249 -2.58 -14.70 5.64
CA GLY A 249 -3.45 -13.99 6.57
C GLY A 249 -2.69 -13.00 7.46
N ALA A 250 -3.42 -12.09 8.03
CA ALA A 250 -2.90 -11.05 8.90
C ALA A 250 -2.20 -11.59 10.15
N ARG A 251 -2.61 -12.76 10.66
CA ARG A 251 -2.01 -13.42 11.81
C ARG A 251 -0.50 -13.59 11.68
N TYR A 252 -0.05 -14.04 10.53
CA TYR A 252 1.38 -14.32 10.29
C TYR A 252 2.18 -13.04 10.07
N ASN A 253 1.58 -12.08 9.36
CA ASN A 253 2.19 -10.76 9.18
C ASN A 253 2.29 -10.00 10.51
N ALA A 254 1.31 -10.10 11.40
CA ALA A 254 1.36 -9.48 12.73
C ALA A 254 2.51 -10.06 13.57
N GLN A 255 2.69 -11.38 13.58
CA GLN A 255 3.83 -12.00 14.24
C GLN A 255 5.16 -11.51 13.65
N TRP A 256 5.30 -11.52 12.32
CA TRP A 256 6.49 -11.04 11.62
C TRP A 256 6.77 -9.55 11.84
N SER A 257 5.74 -8.79 12.17
CA SER A 257 5.80 -7.35 12.46
C SER A 257 6.02 -7.04 13.95
N GLY A 258 6.39 -8.02 14.76
CA GLY A 258 6.74 -7.81 16.17
C GLY A 258 5.55 -7.63 17.12
N MET A 259 4.33 -7.89 16.67
CA MET A 259 3.17 -7.79 17.56
C MET A 259 3.25 -8.78 18.71
N PRO A 260 2.73 -8.44 19.91
CA PRO A 260 2.63 -9.38 21.04
C PRO A 260 1.80 -10.62 20.69
N TYR A 261 2.12 -11.74 21.30
CA TYR A 261 1.40 -13.02 21.10
C TYR A 261 -0.10 -12.90 21.34
N SER A 262 -0.52 -12.12 22.33
CA SER A 262 -1.92 -11.85 22.65
C SER A 262 -2.68 -11.13 21.52
N VAL A 263 -1.97 -10.40 20.65
CA VAL A 263 -2.57 -9.68 19.51
C VAL A 263 -2.92 -10.63 18.37
N TYR A 264 -2.03 -11.60 18.06
CA TYR A 264 -2.21 -12.46 16.87
C TYR A 264 -2.58 -13.90 17.19
N SER A 265 -2.59 -14.33 18.42
CA SER A 265 -2.85 -15.72 18.82
C SER A 265 -3.80 -15.81 20.03
N GLY A 266 -4.97 -15.17 19.93
CA GLY A 266 -5.99 -15.19 20.98
C GLY A 266 -6.56 -16.58 21.27
N LYS A 267 -6.34 -17.55 20.37
CA LYS A 267 -6.68 -18.98 20.55
C LYS A 267 -5.47 -19.85 20.91
N ASN A 268 -4.37 -19.22 21.33
CA ASN A 268 -3.13 -19.91 21.74
C ASN A 268 -2.63 -20.94 20.69
N GLY A 269 -2.63 -20.53 19.42
CA GLY A 269 -2.16 -21.37 18.31
C GLY A 269 -3.05 -22.56 17.94
N THR A 270 -4.25 -22.69 18.50
CA THR A 270 -5.15 -23.82 18.27
C THR A 270 -6.17 -23.59 17.15
N ASN A 271 -6.38 -22.32 16.73
CA ASN A 271 -7.35 -21.98 15.71
C ASN A 271 -6.93 -20.72 14.93
N ASP A 272 -6.08 -20.91 13.93
CA ASP A 272 -5.54 -19.84 13.11
C ASP A 272 -6.63 -19.10 12.31
N TYR A 273 -7.73 -19.77 11.97
CA TYR A 273 -8.88 -19.12 11.31
C TYR A 273 -9.49 -18.03 12.17
N SER A 274 -9.79 -18.35 13.44
CA SER A 274 -10.34 -17.36 14.38
C SER A 274 -9.32 -16.28 14.71
N ASP A 275 -8.06 -16.64 14.88
CA ASP A 275 -6.99 -15.70 15.17
C ASP A 275 -6.79 -14.71 14.00
N ASP A 276 -6.83 -15.19 12.74
CA ASP A 276 -6.73 -14.32 11.57
C ASP A 276 -7.90 -13.33 11.42
N ILE A 277 -9.10 -13.72 11.80
CA ILE A 277 -10.25 -12.80 11.80
C ILE A 277 -10.07 -11.68 12.83
N ASN A 278 -9.61 -12.01 14.02
CA ASN A 278 -9.55 -11.07 15.14
C ASN A 278 -8.31 -10.17 15.10
N VAL A 279 -7.18 -10.68 14.62
CA VAL A 279 -5.90 -9.95 14.63
C VAL A 279 -5.96 -8.62 13.89
N ARG A 280 -6.77 -8.49 12.86
CA ARG A 280 -6.90 -7.25 12.09
C ARG A 280 -7.35 -6.10 12.96
N SER A 281 -8.34 -6.35 13.80
CA SER A 281 -8.84 -5.39 14.80
C SER A 281 -7.86 -5.22 15.97
N TYR A 282 -7.30 -6.31 16.48
CA TYR A 282 -6.39 -6.25 17.62
C TYR A 282 -5.07 -5.57 17.29
N MET A 283 -4.54 -5.80 16.09
CA MET A 283 -3.36 -5.08 15.59
C MET A 283 -3.65 -3.57 15.44
N THR A 284 -4.82 -3.21 14.92
CA THR A 284 -5.28 -1.81 14.85
C THR A 284 -5.32 -1.18 16.25
N ASN A 285 -5.89 -1.87 17.24
CA ASN A 285 -5.94 -1.40 18.62
C ASN A 285 -4.55 -1.29 19.25
N TYR A 286 -3.67 -2.27 19.02
CA TYR A 286 -2.31 -2.23 19.55
C TYR A 286 -1.48 -1.09 18.92
N LEU A 287 -1.64 -0.84 17.63
CA LEU A 287 -1.04 0.34 16.98
C LEU A 287 -1.57 1.63 17.62
N ALA A 288 -2.88 1.73 17.85
CA ALA A 288 -3.53 2.92 18.39
C ALA A 288 -3.35 3.12 19.90
N GLY A 289 -3.06 2.06 20.65
CA GLY A 289 -2.94 2.10 22.11
C GLY A 289 -1.96 3.14 22.61
N GLY A 290 -2.36 3.92 23.62
CA GLY A 290 -1.61 5.06 24.15
C GLY A 290 -1.70 6.34 23.34
N SER A 291 -2.38 6.34 22.18
CA SER A 291 -2.63 7.53 21.38
C SER A 291 -3.84 8.33 21.88
N SER A 292 -4.06 9.51 21.29
CA SER A 292 -5.27 10.34 21.59
C SER A 292 -6.58 9.65 21.22
N TYR A 293 -6.57 8.70 20.29
CA TYR A 293 -7.76 7.96 19.86
C TYR A 293 -7.99 6.68 20.67
N PHE A 294 -6.99 6.16 21.36
CA PHE A 294 -7.12 5.04 22.27
C PHE A 294 -6.16 5.16 23.47
N PRO A 295 -6.42 6.12 24.38
CA PRO A 295 -5.52 6.41 25.49
C PRO A 295 -5.57 5.38 26.64
N ALA A 296 -6.62 4.57 26.69
CA ALA A 296 -6.88 3.68 27.82
C ALA A 296 -6.00 2.42 27.87
N ASP A 297 -5.32 2.09 26.77
CA ASP A 297 -4.51 0.88 26.65
C ASP A 297 -3.06 1.20 26.24
N SER A 298 -2.15 0.28 26.49
CA SER A 298 -0.77 0.41 26.03
C SER A 298 -0.63 -0.07 24.58
N GLY A 299 0.25 0.59 23.81
CA GLY A 299 0.48 0.21 22.43
C GLY A 299 1.59 1.04 21.79
N LEU A 300 1.50 1.23 20.47
CA LEU A 300 2.53 1.90 19.69
C LEU A 300 2.26 3.41 19.45
N HIS A 301 1.27 3.98 20.10
CA HIS A 301 0.93 5.41 20.10
C HIS A 301 0.55 6.00 18.73
N VAL A 302 0.22 5.17 17.74
CA VAL A 302 -0.18 5.64 16.39
C VAL A 302 -1.61 6.20 16.47
N PRO A 303 -1.87 7.47 16.12
CA PRO A 303 -3.20 8.07 16.27
C PRO A 303 -4.14 7.65 15.13
N ILE A 304 -4.46 6.35 15.07
CA ILE A 304 -5.40 5.79 14.08
C ILE A 304 -6.79 6.34 14.35
N GLU A 305 -7.41 6.93 13.33
CA GLU A 305 -8.70 7.61 13.43
C GLU A 305 -9.88 6.72 13.06
N MET A 306 -9.66 5.73 12.19
CA MET A 306 -10.68 4.78 11.75
C MET A 306 -10.08 3.48 11.22
N ALA A 307 -10.94 2.46 11.12
CA ALA A 307 -10.61 1.15 10.60
C ALA A 307 -11.60 0.73 9.49
N ILE A 308 -11.09 0.30 8.34
CA ILE A 308 -11.93 -0.07 7.20
C ILE A 308 -11.52 -1.43 6.67
N ALA A 309 -12.43 -2.39 6.77
CA ALA A 309 -12.29 -3.73 6.22
C ALA A 309 -12.99 -3.82 4.85
N LEU A 310 -12.25 -4.15 3.81
CA LEU A 310 -12.76 -4.28 2.45
C LEU A 310 -12.99 -5.77 2.11
N HIS A 311 -14.22 -6.10 1.80
CA HIS A 311 -14.71 -7.46 1.60
C HIS A 311 -15.41 -7.61 0.25
N SER A 312 -15.75 -8.83 -0.13
CA SER A 312 -16.74 -9.12 -1.16
C SER A 312 -17.71 -10.18 -0.66
N ASP A 313 -18.99 -9.88 -0.78
CA ASP A 313 -20.09 -10.67 -0.23
C ASP A 313 -20.35 -11.99 -1.00
N ALA A 314 -21.14 -12.85 -0.40
CA ALA A 314 -21.59 -14.13 -0.96
C ALA A 314 -23.06 -14.06 -1.49
N GLY A 315 -23.62 -12.87 -1.71
CA GLY A 315 -24.97 -12.68 -2.21
C GLY A 315 -25.13 -13.11 -3.67
N ILE A 316 -26.29 -13.65 -4.01
CA ILE A 316 -26.63 -14.04 -5.39
C ILE A 316 -27.94 -13.34 -5.79
N ALA A 317 -27.96 -12.79 -7.00
CA ALA A 317 -29.18 -12.28 -7.63
C ALA A 317 -29.61 -13.24 -8.75
N PRO A 318 -30.73 -13.99 -8.57
CA PRO A 318 -31.17 -15.02 -9.54
C PRO A 318 -31.52 -14.45 -10.92
N ASP A 319 -32.00 -13.22 -10.95
CA ASP A 319 -32.41 -12.48 -12.15
C ASP A 319 -31.25 -11.84 -12.94
N SER A 320 -30.02 -12.16 -12.56
CA SER A 320 -28.81 -11.57 -13.17
C SER A 320 -28.67 -10.05 -13.00
N THR A 321 -29.29 -9.48 -11.98
CA THR A 321 -29.05 -8.08 -11.58
C THR A 321 -27.83 -7.96 -10.68
N PHE A 322 -27.42 -6.73 -10.39
CA PHE A 322 -26.37 -6.49 -9.41
C PHE A 322 -26.83 -6.84 -7.99
N VAL A 323 -25.97 -7.45 -7.22
CA VAL A 323 -26.09 -7.53 -5.75
C VAL A 323 -25.66 -6.20 -5.14
N GLY A 324 -24.54 -5.64 -5.62
CA GLY A 324 -24.05 -4.33 -5.26
C GLY A 324 -23.38 -4.26 -3.87
N THR A 325 -23.31 -3.07 -3.32
CA THR A 325 -22.51 -2.74 -2.12
C THR A 325 -23.34 -2.82 -0.84
N LEU A 326 -22.75 -3.43 0.22
CA LEU A 326 -23.30 -3.53 1.58
C LEU A 326 -22.32 -2.97 2.59
N GLY A 327 -22.77 -2.12 3.49
CA GLY A 327 -21.99 -1.65 4.63
C GLY A 327 -22.43 -2.31 5.93
N ILE A 328 -21.46 -2.65 6.79
CA ILE A 328 -21.69 -3.26 8.09
C ILE A 328 -20.94 -2.48 9.16
N TYR A 329 -21.60 -2.23 10.28
CA TYR A 329 -21.04 -1.56 11.44
C TYR A 329 -21.58 -2.20 12.72
N THR A 330 -21.10 -1.78 13.90
CA THR A 330 -21.62 -2.22 15.21
C THR A 330 -21.83 -1.02 16.12
N THR A 331 -23.07 -0.82 16.56
CA THR A 331 -23.39 0.19 17.59
C THR A 331 -23.71 -0.44 18.94
N ASP A 332 -24.25 -1.66 18.98
CA ASP A 332 -24.62 -2.38 20.20
C ASP A 332 -23.46 -3.21 20.75
N PHE A 333 -22.43 -2.51 21.26
CA PHE A 333 -21.28 -3.10 21.95
C PHE A 333 -20.68 -2.09 22.92
N ASN A 334 -20.30 -2.53 24.14
CA ASN A 334 -19.80 -1.67 25.22
C ASN A 334 -20.70 -0.46 25.47
N GLU A 335 -21.99 -0.72 25.70
CA GLU A 335 -22.99 0.33 25.96
C GLU A 335 -23.06 1.42 24.85
N GLY A 336 -22.72 1.05 23.62
CA GLY A 336 -22.70 1.95 22.47
C GLY A 336 -21.53 2.93 22.43
N MET A 337 -20.46 2.69 23.20
CA MET A 337 -19.33 3.59 23.33
C MET A 337 -17.99 2.91 22.96
N PHE A 338 -17.06 3.71 22.48
CA PHE A 338 -15.63 3.38 22.44
C PHE A 338 -14.98 3.68 23.80
N ALA A 339 -13.76 3.18 24.02
CA ALA A 339 -13.01 3.42 25.27
C ALA A 339 -12.77 4.91 25.57
N THR A 340 -12.79 5.78 24.56
CA THR A 340 -12.69 7.24 24.69
C THR A 340 -13.98 7.91 25.17
N GLY A 341 -15.09 7.18 25.25
CA GLY A 341 -16.42 7.76 25.49
C GLY A 341 -17.11 8.32 24.22
N MET A 342 -16.48 8.20 23.06
CA MET A 342 -17.12 8.52 21.78
C MET A 342 -18.22 7.48 21.48
N SER A 343 -19.34 7.94 20.95
CA SER A 343 -20.43 7.04 20.54
C SER A 343 -20.05 6.18 19.33
N ARG A 344 -20.41 4.90 19.35
CA ARG A 344 -20.28 3.99 18.20
C ARG A 344 -21.17 4.35 17.01
N LEU A 345 -22.07 5.32 17.15
CA LEU A 345 -22.79 5.93 16.02
C LEU A 345 -21.82 6.53 14.99
N ALA A 346 -20.60 6.93 15.38
CA ALA A 346 -19.56 7.35 14.46
C ALA A 346 -19.20 6.27 13.42
N SER A 347 -19.27 4.97 13.78
CA SER A 347 -19.11 3.86 12.83
C SER A 347 -20.24 3.80 11.81
N ARG A 348 -21.48 4.06 12.24
CA ARG A 348 -22.64 4.13 11.36
C ARG A 348 -22.51 5.31 10.38
N GLU A 349 -22.08 6.46 10.86
CA GLU A 349 -21.86 7.66 10.03
C GLU A 349 -20.77 7.43 8.99
N LEU A 350 -19.62 6.85 9.38
CA LEU A 350 -18.56 6.45 8.45
C LEU A 350 -19.11 5.53 7.36
N CYS A 351 -19.86 4.50 7.76
CA CYS A 351 -20.45 3.54 6.85
C CYS A 351 -21.44 4.20 5.87
N ASP A 352 -22.29 5.08 6.36
CA ASP A 352 -23.31 5.77 5.55
C ASP A 352 -22.69 6.72 4.52
N VAL A 353 -21.70 7.51 4.92
CA VAL A 353 -21.00 8.44 4.03
C VAL A 353 -20.26 7.69 2.92
N VAL A 354 -19.54 6.62 3.26
CA VAL A 354 -18.82 5.81 2.27
C VAL A 354 -19.81 5.11 1.33
N MET A 355 -20.85 4.48 1.84
CA MET A 355 -21.88 3.80 1.05
C MET A 355 -22.61 4.75 0.09
N THR A 356 -22.93 5.95 0.56
CA THR A 356 -23.60 6.98 -0.26
C THR A 356 -22.72 7.42 -1.40
N GLN A 357 -21.43 7.67 -1.14
CA GLN A 357 -20.50 8.07 -2.18
C GLN A 357 -20.29 6.98 -3.24
N VAL A 358 -20.17 5.73 -2.79
CA VAL A 358 -20.04 4.58 -3.72
C VAL A 358 -21.29 4.44 -4.60
N ASP A 359 -22.48 4.57 -4.01
CA ASP A 359 -23.73 4.48 -4.75
C ASP A 359 -23.87 5.61 -5.79
N GLU A 360 -23.60 6.85 -5.40
CA GLU A 360 -23.67 8.01 -6.30
C GLU A 360 -22.73 7.87 -7.50
N ASP A 361 -21.47 7.55 -7.27
CA ASP A 361 -20.48 7.47 -8.33
C ASP A 361 -20.73 6.27 -9.26
N LEU A 362 -20.99 5.09 -8.71
CA LEU A 362 -21.18 3.89 -9.52
C LEU A 362 -22.48 3.92 -10.30
N ASN A 363 -23.56 4.52 -9.76
CA ASN A 363 -24.80 4.70 -10.53
C ASN A 363 -24.63 5.67 -11.70
N ARG A 364 -23.84 6.73 -11.53
CA ARG A 364 -23.54 7.67 -12.64
C ARG A 364 -22.69 7.04 -13.74
N LEU A 365 -21.73 6.17 -13.35
CA LEU A 365 -20.80 5.56 -14.31
C LEU A 365 -21.35 4.31 -14.99
N TYR A 366 -22.05 3.45 -14.25
CA TYR A 366 -22.44 2.12 -14.71
C TYR A 366 -23.95 1.91 -14.77
N GLY A 367 -24.74 2.80 -14.17
CA GLY A 367 -26.19 2.66 -14.04
C GLY A 367 -26.62 1.44 -13.21
N GLN A 368 -27.78 1.50 -12.59
CA GLN A 368 -28.39 0.37 -11.88
C GLN A 368 -27.49 -0.30 -10.80
N TRP A 369 -26.44 0.37 -10.33
CA TRP A 369 -25.69 -0.12 -9.18
C TRP A 369 -26.60 -0.15 -7.95
N LYS A 370 -26.41 -1.11 -7.05
CA LYS A 370 -27.32 -1.32 -5.95
C LYS A 370 -26.65 -0.98 -4.61
N ARG A 371 -27.15 0.08 -3.97
CA ARG A 371 -26.88 0.33 -2.55
C ARG A 371 -27.79 -0.55 -1.71
N ARG A 372 -27.20 -1.51 -0.98
CA ARG A 372 -27.97 -2.37 -0.08
C ARG A 372 -28.25 -1.65 1.26
N GLN A 373 -29.15 -2.21 2.06
CA GLN A 373 -29.38 -1.74 3.41
C GLN A 373 -28.15 -1.96 4.27
N MET A 374 -27.74 -0.95 5.03
CA MET A 374 -26.66 -1.08 6.01
C MET A 374 -27.07 -2.01 7.15
N PHE A 375 -26.13 -2.82 7.64
CA PHE A 375 -26.37 -3.77 8.71
C PHE A 375 -25.64 -3.37 9.99
N ASP A 376 -26.40 -3.20 11.09
CA ASP A 376 -25.83 -3.17 12.43
C ASP A 376 -25.65 -4.62 12.88
N ARG A 377 -24.41 -5.10 12.91
CA ARG A 377 -24.07 -6.51 13.18
C ARG A 377 -22.81 -6.63 14.00
N ASN A 378 -22.82 -7.53 14.95
CA ASN A 378 -21.74 -7.77 15.89
C ASN A 378 -20.64 -8.67 15.27
N TYR A 379 -19.91 -8.16 14.27
CA TYR A 379 -18.73 -8.81 13.73
C TYR A 379 -17.44 -8.32 14.41
N SER A 380 -16.41 -9.17 14.48
CA SER A 380 -15.14 -8.83 15.09
C SER A 380 -14.53 -7.54 14.51
N GLU A 381 -14.50 -7.42 13.19
CA GLU A 381 -13.89 -6.28 12.48
C GLU A 381 -14.66 -4.95 12.64
N THR A 382 -15.87 -4.97 13.20
CA THR A 382 -16.67 -3.76 13.47
C THR A 382 -16.86 -3.47 14.95
N ARG A 383 -16.79 -4.49 15.83
CA ARG A 383 -16.98 -4.29 17.27
C ARG A 383 -15.67 -4.11 18.04
N GLU A 384 -14.60 -4.87 17.64
CA GLU A 384 -13.34 -4.87 18.39
C GLU A 384 -12.51 -3.60 18.23
N PRO A 385 -12.44 -2.93 17.04
CA PRO A 385 -11.71 -1.68 16.94
C PRO A 385 -12.23 -0.64 17.94
N GLN A 386 -11.31 0.08 18.59
CA GLN A 386 -11.60 1.17 19.53
C GLN A 386 -11.68 2.54 18.85
N VAL A 387 -11.84 2.53 17.55
CA VAL A 387 -12.04 3.69 16.67
C VAL A 387 -13.23 3.41 15.74
N PRO A 388 -13.85 4.41 15.10
CA PRO A 388 -14.89 4.19 14.10
C PRO A 388 -14.48 3.14 13.08
N ALA A 389 -15.30 2.11 12.90
CA ALA A 389 -14.96 0.95 12.09
C ALA A 389 -16.14 0.49 11.23
N MET A 390 -15.83 0.03 10.02
CA MET A 390 -16.81 -0.56 9.13
C MET A 390 -16.24 -1.73 8.32
N ILE A 391 -17.11 -2.65 7.91
CA ILE A 391 -16.89 -3.56 6.81
C ILE A 391 -17.63 -3.02 5.59
N LEU A 392 -16.94 -2.94 4.47
CA LEU A 392 -17.55 -2.66 3.19
C LEU A 392 -17.48 -3.93 2.32
N GLU A 393 -18.62 -4.55 2.11
CA GLU A 393 -18.80 -5.56 1.09
C GLU A 393 -18.95 -4.82 -0.26
N MET A 394 -17.82 -4.68 -0.97
CA MET A 394 -17.71 -3.82 -2.15
C MET A 394 -18.66 -4.25 -3.26
N LEU A 395 -18.84 -5.56 -3.42
CA LEU A 395 -19.71 -6.23 -4.38
C LEU A 395 -19.85 -7.71 -3.95
N SER A 396 -20.59 -8.54 -4.72
CA SER A 396 -20.64 -9.98 -4.44
C SER A 396 -19.75 -10.79 -5.39
N HIS A 397 -18.76 -11.51 -4.82
CA HIS A 397 -17.91 -12.43 -5.59
C HIS A 397 -18.65 -13.70 -6.06
N GLN A 398 -19.85 -13.96 -5.57
CA GLN A 398 -20.70 -15.06 -6.02
C GLN A 398 -21.73 -14.65 -7.08
N ASN A 399 -21.86 -13.35 -7.36
CA ASN A 399 -22.74 -12.84 -8.40
C ASN A 399 -21.98 -12.57 -9.69
N PHE A 400 -22.33 -13.25 -10.76
CA PHE A 400 -21.65 -13.11 -12.06
C PHE A 400 -21.70 -11.67 -12.59
N ARG A 401 -22.84 -10.98 -12.43
CA ARG A 401 -22.99 -9.59 -12.88
C ARG A 401 -22.02 -8.65 -12.17
N ASP A 402 -21.86 -8.80 -10.86
CA ASP A 402 -20.92 -8.03 -10.06
C ASP A 402 -19.48 -8.34 -10.49
N MET A 403 -19.14 -9.63 -10.66
CA MET A 403 -17.79 -10.06 -11.02
C MET A 403 -17.39 -9.71 -12.45
N ALA A 404 -18.35 -9.60 -13.37
CA ALA A 404 -18.09 -9.12 -14.74
C ALA A 404 -17.55 -7.67 -14.74
N LEU A 405 -18.07 -6.82 -13.83
CA LEU A 405 -17.46 -5.51 -13.55
C LEU A 405 -16.25 -5.63 -12.64
N GLY A 406 -16.31 -6.45 -11.60
CA GLY A 406 -15.25 -6.60 -10.62
C GLY A 406 -13.89 -6.96 -11.21
N HIS A 407 -13.85 -7.70 -12.32
CA HIS A 407 -12.61 -8.00 -13.04
C HIS A 407 -12.15 -6.87 -13.98
N ASP A 408 -12.98 -5.86 -14.23
CA ASP A 408 -12.60 -4.71 -15.04
C ASP A 408 -11.69 -3.75 -14.24
N PRO A 409 -10.45 -3.48 -14.69
CA PRO A 409 -9.56 -2.55 -14.00
C PRO A 409 -10.11 -1.12 -13.88
N ALA A 410 -10.88 -0.65 -14.86
CA ALA A 410 -11.50 0.67 -14.79
C ALA A 410 -12.57 0.72 -13.69
N PHE A 411 -13.36 -0.34 -13.54
CA PHE A 411 -14.31 -0.44 -12.44
C PHE A 411 -13.60 -0.46 -11.08
N LYS A 412 -12.50 -1.22 -10.96
CA LYS A 412 -11.72 -1.27 -9.70
C LYS A 412 -11.18 0.10 -9.30
N PHE A 413 -10.67 0.86 -10.28
CA PHE A 413 -10.22 2.23 -10.05
C PHE A 413 -11.38 3.13 -9.59
N ASN A 414 -12.52 3.09 -10.28
CA ASN A 414 -13.67 3.93 -9.97
C ASN A 414 -14.29 3.59 -8.61
N LEU A 415 -14.40 2.30 -8.28
CA LEU A 415 -14.87 1.84 -6.97
C LEU A 415 -13.92 2.31 -5.86
N ALA A 416 -12.61 2.12 -6.03
CA ALA A 416 -11.61 2.57 -5.06
C ALA A 416 -11.66 4.10 -4.88
N ARG A 417 -11.85 4.85 -5.99
CA ARG A 417 -11.98 6.31 -5.94
C ARG A 417 -13.23 6.76 -5.21
N ALA A 418 -14.35 6.07 -5.41
CA ALA A 418 -15.58 6.36 -4.68
C ALA A 418 -15.43 6.11 -3.17
N ILE A 419 -14.79 4.99 -2.79
CA ILE A 419 -14.48 4.69 -1.39
C ILE A 419 -13.55 5.77 -0.80
N TYR A 420 -12.46 6.12 -1.50
CA TYR A 420 -11.55 7.19 -1.10
C TYR A 420 -12.28 8.52 -0.87
N LYS A 421 -13.17 8.92 -1.79
CA LYS A 421 -13.97 10.14 -1.65
C LYS A 421 -14.86 10.11 -0.41
N GLY A 422 -15.51 8.98 -0.13
CA GLY A 422 -16.32 8.78 1.06
C GLY A 422 -15.50 8.91 2.35
N VAL A 423 -14.33 8.27 2.41
CA VAL A 423 -13.39 8.36 3.53
C VAL A 423 -12.89 9.79 3.71
N LEU A 424 -12.52 10.47 2.62
CA LEU A 424 -12.09 11.86 2.66
C LEU A 424 -13.20 12.79 3.20
N LYS A 425 -14.43 12.63 2.74
CA LYS A 425 -15.58 13.42 3.21
C LYS A 425 -15.83 13.21 4.70
N TYR A 426 -15.85 11.95 5.14
CA TYR A 426 -16.02 11.63 6.57
C TYR A 426 -14.90 12.25 7.41
N THR A 427 -13.65 12.07 7.02
CA THR A 427 -12.49 12.64 7.74
C THR A 427 -12.56 14.17 7.81
N SER A 428 -12.88 14.83 6.69
CA SER A 428 -13.01 16.29 6.64
C SER A 428 -14.14 16.79 7.55
N TYR A 429 -15.27 16.08 7.55
CA TYR A 429 -16.38 16.39 8.45
C TYR A 429 -16.00 16.26 9.93
N GLN A 430 -15.30 15.19 10.32
CA GLN A 430 -14.84 14.99 11.71
C GLN A 430 -13.87 16.09 12.19
N HIS A 431 -13.14 16.72 11.25
CA HIS A 431 -12.18 17.77 11.55
C HIS A 431 -12.63 19.19 11.18
N GLU A 432 -13.93 19.36 10.90
CA GLU A 432 -14.52 20.65 10.52
C GLU A 432 -13.76 21.36 9.39
N ALA A 433 -13.29 20.57 8.39
CA ALA A 433 -12.48 21.04 7.28
C ALA A 433 -13.19 20.85 5.94
N ASP A 434 -12.91 21.71 4.99
CA ASP A 434 -13.30 21.51 3.60
C ASP A 434 -12.55 20.32 3.01
N TYR A 435 -13.17 19.58 2.11
CA TYR A 435 -12.51 18.51 1.37
C TYR A 435 -12.18 18.94 -0.06
N VAL A 436 -11.03 18.50 -0.53
CA VAL A 436 -10.62 18.60 -1.92
C VAL A 436 -10.18 17.21 -2.37
N VAL A 437 -10.74 16.73 -3.47
CA VAL A 437 -10.39 15.44 -4.03
C VAL A 437 -9.17 15.59 -4.94
N GLN A 438 -8.23 14.65 -4.86
CA GLN A 438 -7.07 14.62 -5.76
C GLN A 438 -7.52 14.54 -7.22
N PRO A 439 -6.76 15.13 -8.19
CA PRO A 439 -7.13 15.11 -9.60
C PRO A 439 -7.16 13.69 -10.19
N LEU A 440 -7.81 13.54 -11.34
CA LEU A 440 -7.60 12.38 -12.20
C LEU A 440 -6.24 12.47 -12.91
N PRO A 441 -5.68 11.33 -13.36
CA PRO A 441 -4.49 11.34 -14.21
C PRO A 441 -4.67 12.22 -15.45
N ILE A 442 -3.58 12.75 -15.97
CA ILE A 442 -3.56 13.47 -17.24
C ILE A 442 -3.85 12.52 -18.40
N THR A 443 -4.24 13.07 -19.54
CA THR A 443 -4.50 12.31 -20.78
C THR A 443 -3.74 12.93 -21.97
N CYS A 444 -3.69 12.23 -23.09
CA CYS A 444 -3.04 12.70 -24.32
C CYS A 444 -1.60 13.17 -24.08
N PHE A 445 -0.83 12.43 -23.29
CA PHE A 445 0.57 12.75 -23.03
C PHE A 445 1.41 12.58 -24.29
N GLN A 446 2.26 13.56 -24.61
CA GLN A 446 3.07 13.60 -25.81
C GLN A 446 4.46 14.14 -25.54
N THR A 447 5.45 13.61 -26.28
CA THR A 447 6.81 14.14 -26.35
C THR A 447 7.11 14.65 -27.76
N ARG A 448 7.77 15.80 -27.89
CA ARG A 448 8.23 16.37 -29.16
C ARG A 448 9.70 16.74 -29.05
N LEU A 449 10.46 16.42 -30.11
CA LEU A 449 11.89 16.72 -30.20
C LEU A 449 12.13 17.98 -31.03
N ASN A 450 12.97 18.87 -30.53
CA ASN A 450 13.61 19.95 -31.29
C ASN A 450 15.14 19.75 -31.26
N PRO A 451 15.72 19.02 -32.24
CA PRO A 451 17.16 18.71 -32.25
C PRO A 451 18.05 19.95 -32.37
N ASP A 452 17.58 21.00 -33.07
CA ASP A 452 18.37 22.22 -33.30
C ASP A 452 18.60 23.00 -31.99
N GLU A 453 17.60 22.99 -31.11
CA GLU A 453 17.66 23.62 -29.78
C GLU A 453 18.08 22.63 -28.68
N LYS A 454 18.24 21.36 -29.03
CA LYS A 454 18.46 20.23 -28.08
C LYS A 454 17.36 20.19 -27.00
N GLU A 455 16.11 20.37 -27.40
CA GLU A 455 14.97 20.44 -26.49
C GLU A 455 14.00 19.27 -26.70
N ILE A 456 13.51 18.73 -25.59
CA ILE A 456 12.34 17.84 -25.54
C ILE A 456 11.20 18.63 -24.92
N THR A 457 10.09 18.75 -25.61
CA THR A 457 8.87 19.38 -25.10
C THR A 457 7.83 18.31 -24.80
N LEU A 458 7.29 18.35 -23.60
CA LEU A 458 6.18 17.54 -23.12
C LEU A 458 4.88 18.35 -23.16
N THR A 459 3.79 17.73 -23.58
CA THR A 459 2.44 18.33 -23.53
C THR A 459 1.42 17.28 -23.13
N TRP A 460 0.34 17.69 -22.48
CA TRP A 460 -0.74 16.79 -22.04
C TRP A 460 -2.06 17.53 -21.91
N THR A 461 -3.13 16.78 -21.71
CA THR A 461 -4.46 17.31 -21.43
C THR A 461 -4.83 17.00 -19.97
N PRO A 462 -5.33 17.97 -19.20
CA PRO A 462 -5.86 17.72 -17.85
C PRO A 462 -6.97 16.68 -17.87
N GLY A 463 -6.93 15.69 -16.97
CA GLY A 463 -8.05 14.80 -16.72
C GLY A 463 -9.23 15.58 -16.13
N GLN A 464 -10.42 15.42 -16.70
CA GLN A 464 -11.64 16.04 -16.18
C GLN A 464 -12.45 15.04 -15.36
N ASP A 465 -12.69 15.36 -14.09
CA ASP A 465 -13.60 14.59 -13.25
C ASP A 465 -15.00 15.22 -13.28
N THR A 466 -15.90 14.60 -14.04
CA THR A 466 -17.30 15.07 -14.15
C THR A 466 -18.14 14.78 -12.91
N LEU A 467 -17.63 13.93 -12.00
CA LEU A 467 -18.31 13.54 -10.76
C LEU A 467 -17.86 14.39 -9.57
N GLU A 468 -16.71 15.10 -9.71
CA GLU A 468 -16.08 15.77 -8.57
C GLU A 468 -15.42 17.10 -9.01
N PRO A 469 -16.14 18.22 -8.93
CA PRO A 469 -15.59 19.53 -9.35
C PRO A 469 -14.36 19.98 -8.56
N SER A 470 -14.21 19.51 -7.29
CA SER A 470 -13.05 19.87 -6.46
C SER A 470 -11.74 19.24 -6.96
N ALA A 471 -11.83 18.22 -7.83
CA ALA A 471 -10.68 17.49 -8.38
C ALA A 471 -9.95 18.21 -9.52
N THR A 472 -10.23 19.51 -9.73
CA THR A 472 -9.56 20.32 -10.76
C THR A 472 -8.06 20.47 -10.43
N PRO A 473 -7.13 20.16 -11.38
CA PRO A 473 -5.71 20.37 -11.18
C PRO A 473 -5.36 21.85 -10.97
N LYS A 474 -4.43 22.12 -10.03
CA LYS A 474 -3.76 23.43 -9.84
C LYS A 474 -2.39 23.48 -10.51
N GLY A 475 -1.86 22.33 -10.89
CA GLY A 475 -0.58 22.16 -11.55
C GLY A 475 -0.25 20.68 -11.73
N TYR A 476 0.98 20.43 -12.11
CA TYR A 476 1.46 19.09 -12.48
C TYR A 476 2.86 18.87 -11.91
N VAL A 477 3.23 17.61 -11.69
CA VAL A 477 4.60 17.23 -11.37
C VAL A 477 5.13 16.38 -12.51
N VAL A 478 6.23 16.81 -13.11
CA VAL A 478 6.93 16.10 -14.15
C VAL A 478 8.11 15.36 -13.54
N TYR A 479 8.08 14.04 -13.61
CA TYR A 479 9.15 13.16 -13.17
C TYR A 479 10.01 12.78 -14.36
N THR A 480 11.34 12.90 -14.21
CA THR A 480 12.32 12.61 -15.27
C THR A 480 13.24 11.49 -14.83
N LYS A 481 13.49 10.56 -15.75
CA LYS A 481 14.47 9.49 -15.62
C LYS A 481 15.51 9.67 -16.73
N GLN A 482 16.79 9.55 -16.40
CA GLN A 482 17.90 9.67 -17.34
C GLN A 482 18.62 8.32 -17.46
N GLY A 483 18.57 7.70 -18.63
CA GLY A 483 19.15 6.38 -18.87
C GLY A 483 18.60 5.33 -17.91
N GLU A 484 19.47 4.61 -17.25
CA GLU A 484 19.12 3.55 -16.27
C GLU A 484 18.94 4.07 -14.83
N ASN A 485 19.03 5.38 -14.59
CA ASN A 485 18.78 5.95 -13.26
C ASN A 485 17.30 5.82 -12.87
N GLY A 486 16.98 6.00 -11.59
CA GLY A 486 15.60 6.14 -11.12
C GLY A 486 14.96 7.44 -11.56
N TYR A 487 13.65 7.54 -11.39
CA TYR A 487 12.93 8.81 -11.52
C TYR A 487 13.34 9.78 -10.42
N ASP A 488 13.55 11.05 -10.78
CA ASP A 488 13.79 12.14 -9.85
C ASP A 488 12.56 12.41 -8.94
N ASN A 489 12.66 13.40 -8.05
CA ASN A 489 11.56 13.78 -7.14
C ASN A 489 10.52 14.70 -7.80
N GLY A 490 10.63 14.90 -9.11
CA GLY A 490 9.70 15.68 -9.92
C GLY A 490 9.89 17.20 -9.84
N ILE A 491 9.46 17.86 -10.90
CA ILE A 491 9.44 19.33 -11.03
C ILE A 491 7.99 19.77 -11.15
N PHE A 492 7.57 20.66 -10.25
CA PHE A 492 6.23 21.25 -10.31
C PHE A 492 6.13 22.30 -11.43
N VAL A 493 5.06 22.23 -12.23
CA VAL A 493 4.71 23.18 -13.29
C VAL A 493 3.22 23.52 -13.23
N HIS A 494 2.88 24.77 -13.57
CA HIS A 494 1.49 25.22 -13.57
C HIS A 494 0.74 24.87 -14.86
N GLU A 495 1.44 24.93 -15.99
CA GLU A 495 0.86 24.74 -17.30
C GLU A 495 0.95 23.28 -17.75
N PRO A 496 0.03 22.79 -18.60
CA PRO A 496 0.06 21.44 -19.13
C PRO A 496 1.15 21.27 -20.23
N ARG A 497 2.31 21.81 -19.95
CA ARG A 497 3.49 21.81 -20.81
C ARG A 497 4.75 21.92 -19.99
N PHE A 498 5.80 21.23 -20.43
CA PHE A 498 7.14 21.32 -19.89
C PHE A 498 8.17 21.19 -21.01
N SER A 499 9.19 22.06 -21.02
CA SER A 499 10.32 21.96 -21.93
C SER A 499 11.59 21.63 -21.16
N PHE A 500 12.34 20.69 -21.69
CA PHE A 500 13.52 20.14 -21.07
C PHE A 500 14.69 20.14 -22.07
N ARG A 501 15.84 20.68 -21.65
CA ARG A 501 17.06 20.66 -22.46
C ARG A 501 17.76 19.30 -22.28
N ALA A 502 17.85 18.55 -23.36
CA ALA A 502 18.38 17.19 -23.37
C ALA A 502 19.84 17.15 -23.86
N GLU A 503 20.59 16.19 -23.35
CA GLU A 503 21.90 15.80 -23.89
C GLU A 503 21.70 14.84 -25.07
N GLU A 504 22.58 14.94 -26.09
CA GLU A 504 22.55 14.06 -27.24
C GLU A 504 22.95 12.62 -26.85
N ASN A 505 22.30 11.63 -27.45
CA ASN A 505 22.48 10.19 -27.22
C ASN A 505 22.12 9.72 -25.79
N VAL A 506 21.35 10.50 -25.05
CA VAL A 506 20.81 10.12 -23.75
C VAL A 506 19.32 9.88 -23.89
N ILE A 507 18.84 8.73 -23.39
CA ILE A 507 17.42 8.42 -23.30
C ILE A 507 16.87 9.10 -22.05
N TYR A 508 15.83 9.89 -22.22
CA TYR A 508 15.04 10.46 -21.13
C TYR A 508 13.66 9.83 -21.12
N SER A 509 13.21 9.37 -19.97
CA SER A 509 11.85 8.90 -19.77
C SER A 509 11.11 9.84 -18.84
N PHE A 510 9.83 10.05 -19.11
CA PHE A 510 8.98 11.00 -18.40
C PHE A 510 7.66 10.37 -18.02
N LYS A 511 7.17 10.75 -16.85
CA LYS A 511 5.79 10.54 -16.41
C LYS A 511 5.30 11.81 -15.74
N VAL A 512 3.99 12.07 -15.80
CA VAL A 512 3.40 13.30 -15.28
C VAL A 512 2.22 12.95 -14.39
N THR A 513 2.12 13.65 -13.27
CA THR A 513 0.94 13.61 -12.38
C THR A 513 0.28 14.98 -12.33
N ALA A 514 -1.01 15.01 -12.04
CA ALA A 514 -1.75 16.23 -11.76
C ALA A 514 -1.86 16.43 -10.24
N VAL A 515 -1.80 17.67 -9.76
CA VAL A 515 -1.85 17.97 -8.32
C VAL A 515 -2.79 19.12 -8.01
N ASN A 516 -3.41 19.06 -6.83
CA ASN A 516 -4.16 20.13 -6.18
C ASN A 516 -4.03 20.01 -4.65
N ASP A 517 -4.79 20.79 -3.88
CA ASP A 517 -4.76 20.74 -2.42
C ASP A 517 -5.24 19.39 -1.84
N GLY A 518 -5.96 18.58 -2.62
CA GLY A 518 -6.43 17.25 -2.26
C GLY A 518 -5.38 16.15 -2.45
N GLY A 519 -4.25 16.47 -3.10
CA GLY A 519 -3.15 15.54 -3.31
C GLY A 519 -2.74 15.38 -4.76
N GLU A 520 -2.05 14.28 -5.03
CA GLU A 520 -1.46 13.94 -6.31
C GLU A 520 -2.21 12.79 -6.99
N SER A 521 -2.41 12.91 -8.30
CA SER A 521 -3.05 11.85 -9.11
C SER A 521 -2.13 10.63 -9.27
N PHE A 522 -2.68 9.52 -9.77
CA PHE A 522 -1.84 8.50 -10.40
C PHE A 522 -1.03 9.08 -11.56
N PRO A 523 0.17 8.55 -11.84
CA PRO A 523 0.99 9.01 -12.96
C PRO A 523 0.36 8.65 -14.30
N SER A 524 0.76 9.39 -15.35
CA SER A 524 0.56 9.02 -16.74
C SER A 524 1.31 7.72 -17.07
N GLU A 525 1.13 7.24 -18.31
CA GLU A 525 2.07 6.34 -18.96
C GLU A 525 3.48 6.95 -18.98
N GLU A 526 4.48 6.08 -19.12
CA GLU A 526 5.87 6.48 -19.32
C GLU A 526 6.13 6.69 -20.81
N LEU A 527 6.60 7.88 -21.19
CA LEU A 527 7.07 8.16 -22.55
C LEU A 527 8.56 8.47 -22.52
N SER A 528 9.27 7.95 -23.52
CA SER A 528 10.71 8.17 -23.66
C SER A 528 11.05 8.92 -24.94
N ALA A 529 12.15 9.67 -24.89
CA ALA A 529 12.65 10.43 -26.02
C ALA A 529 14.18 10.53 -26.00
N MET A 530 14.82 10.59 -27.15
CA MET A 530 16.26 10.76 -27.30
C MET A 530 16.57 11.65 -28.52
N ILE A 531 17.48 12.58 -28.39
CA ILE A 531 18.06 13.35 -29.49
C ILE A 531 19.37 12.66 -29.88
N ALA A 532 19.36 11.96 -31.01
CA ALA A 532 20.54 11.28 -31.50
C ALA A 532 21.47 12.25 -32.23
N LYS A 533 22.77 12.22 -31.87
CA LYS A 533 23.80 12.96 -32.60
C LYS A 533 23.98 12.34 -34.00
N ASN A 534 24.00 13.18 -35.04
CA ASN A 534 24.10 12.75 -36.42
C ASN A 534 22.97 11.79 -36.86
N ALA A 535 21.76 12.03 -36.41
CA ALA A 535 20.59 11.25 -36.82
C ALA A 535 20.37 11.33 -38.34
N PHE A 536 20.22 10.19 -38.99
CA PHE A 536 19.93 10.08 -40.42
C PHE A 536 18.40 9.97 -40.68
N ALA A 537 17.60 9.76 -39.65
CA ALA A 537 16.16 9.63 -39.72
C ALA A 537 15.49 10.13 -38.43
N LYS A 538 14.17 10.39 -38.53
CA LYS A 538 13.31 10.64 -37.36
C LYS A 538 12.35 9.46 -37.24
N VAL A 539 12.13 8.99 -36.01
CA VAL A 539 11.19 7.93 -35.69
C VAL A 539 10.07 8.54 -34.86
N LEU A 540 8.83 8.33 -35.27
CA LEU A 540 7.63 8.64 -34.51
C LEU A 540 7.10 7.32 -33.92
N ILE A 541 6.94 7.28 -32.61
CA ILE A 541 6.30 6.17 -31.91
C ILE A 541 4.89 6.62 -31.55
N ILE A 542 3.90 5.88 -32.01
CA ILE A 542 2.49 6.12 -31.69
C ILE A 542 2.01 4.96 -30.83
N ASP A 543 1.73 5.24 -29.56
CA ASP A 543 0.98 4.33 -28.70
C ASP A 543 -0.50 4.44 -29.08
N GLY A 544 -0.94 3.54 -29.95
CA GLY A 544 -2.26 3.63 -30.58
C GLY A 544 -3.40 3.16 -29.68
N PHE A 545 -3.11 2.31 -28.69
CA PHE A 545 -4.11 1.82 -27.74
C PHE A 545 -3.47 1.15 -26.54
N GLN A 546 -4.02 1.44 -25.39
CA GLN A 546 -3.75 0.72 -24.15
C GLN A 546 -4.90 -0.26 -23.92
N ARG A 547 -4.57 -1.54 -23.88
CA ARG A 547 -5.56 -2.54 -23.56
C ARG A 547 -5.74 -2.65 -22.05
N VAL A 548 -6.90 -2.22 -21.61
CA VAL A 548 -7.34 -2.29 -20.23
C VAL A 548 -8.68 -3.01 -20.18
N ALA A 549 -8.65 -4.31 -19.99
CA ALA A 549 -9.86 -5.13 -19.94
C ALA A 549 -9.72 -6.25 -18.92
N GLY A 550 -10.85 -6.66 -18.36
CA GLY A 550 -10.96 -7.92 -17.62
C GLY A 550 -10.85 -9.13 -18.55
N PRO A 551 -10.95 -10.36 -18.00
CA PRO A 551 -10.94 -11.58 -18.80
C PRO A 551 -12.15 -11.67 -19.72
N GLN A 552 -12.00 -12.47 -20.79
CA GLN A 552 -13.10 -12.74 -21.72
C GLN A 552 -14.32 -13.30 -21.00
N VAL A 553 -15.44 -12.61 -21.11
CA VAL A 553 -16.72 -13.04 -20.52
C VAL A 553 -17.36 -14.15 -21.37
N ILE A 554 -17.80 -15.22 -20.73
CA ILE A 554 -18.70 -16.22 -21.29
C ILE A 554 -20.10 -15.98 -20.72
N LEU A 555 -21.05 -15.74 -21.60
CA LEU A 555 -22.45 -15.60 -21.24
C LEU A 555 -23.32 -16.29 -22.30
N THR A 556 -23.82 -17.46 -21.96
CA THR A 556 -24.76 -18.25 -22.75
C THR A 556 -26.01 -18.57 -21.92
N ASP A 557 -27.00 -19.20 -22.53
CA ASP A 557 -28.21 -19.63 -21.81
C ASP A 557 -27.92 -20.62 -20.68
N SER A 558 -26.83 -21.40 -20.80
CA SER A 558 -26.46 -22.46 -19.86
C SER A 558 -25.17 -22.22 -19.06
N THR A 559 -24.34 -21.24 -19.46
CA THR A 559 -23.01 -21.06 -18.88
C THR A 559 -22.72 -19.58 -18.65
N ARG A 560 -22.23 -19.27 -17.43
CA ARG A 560 -21.73 -17.94 -17.06
C ARG A 560 -20.35 -18.08 -16.44
N GLY A 561 -19.39 -17.28 -16.89
CA GLY A 561 -18.01 -17.35 -16.40
C GLY A 561 -17.06 -16.54 -17.25
N PHE A 562 -15.80 -16.93 -17.20
CA PHE A 562 -14.71 -16.28 -17.93
C PHE A 562 -13.87 -17.32 -18.68
N ASP A 563 -13.46 -17.00 -19.90
CA ASP A 563 -12.55 -17.82 -20.71
C ASP A 563 -11.15 -17.22 -20.71
N LEU A 564 -10.34 -17.70 -19.77
CA LEU A 564 -8.95 -17.25 -19.63
C LEU A 564 -8.05 -17.76 -20.76
N SER A 565 -8.48 -18.79 -21.49
CA SER A 565 -7.72 -19.32 -22.63
C SER A 565 -7.90 -18.47 -23.88
N ALA A 566 -9.08 -17.88 -24.03
CA ALA A 566 -9.37 -16.93 -25.10
C ALA A 566 -8.74 -15.57 -24.79
N ASP A 567 -8.95 -15.07 -23.58
CA ASP A 567 -8.40 -13.79 -23.11
C ASP A 567 -8.33 -13.74 -21.58
N PRO A 568 -7.13 -13.75 -21.01
CA PRO A 568 -6.96 -13.65 -19.54
C PRO A 568 -7.20 -12.23 -18.98
N GLY A 569 -7.41 -11.22 -19.84
CA GLY A 569 -7.45 -9.82 -19.44
C GLY A 569 -6.04 -9.27 -19.16
N VAL A 570 -5.99 -8.14 -18.48
CA VAL A 570 -4.74 -7.57 -17.97
C VAL A 570 -4.46 -8.17 -16.59
N PRO A 571 -3.56 -9.17 -16.49
CA PRO A 571 -3.30 -9.82 -15.21
C PRO A 571 -2.42 -8.93 -14.34
N TYR A 572 -2.72 -8.96 -13.06
CA TYR A 572 -1.81 -8.48 -12.04
C TYR A 572 -1.14 -9.71 -11.40
N MET A 573 0.19 -9.68 -11.29
CA MET A 573 0.97 -10.76 -10.66
C MET A 573 0.71 -12.16 -11.24
N ARG A 574 0.49 -12.29 -12.55
CA ARG A 574 0.22 -13.55 -13.27
C ARG A 574 -1.07 -14.26 -12.83
N SER A 575 -1.96 -13.59 -12.12
CA SER A 575 -3.24 -14.17 -11.71
C SER A 575 -4.40 -13.40 -12.32
N PRO A 576 -5.39 -14.08 -12.94
CA PRO A 576 -6.59 -13.40 -13.44
C PRO A 576 -7.42 -12.76 -12.34
N GLY A 577 -7.29 -13.22 -11.09
CA GLY A 577 -7.87 -12.56 -9.93
C GLY A 577 -7.27 -11.18 -9.65
N PHE A 578 -6.06 -10.94 -10.15
CA PHE A 578 -5.34 -9.68 -10.06
C PHE A 578 -5.38 -8.93 -11.40
N CYS A 579 -6.54 -8.63 -11.93
CA CYS A 579 -6.67 -7.67 -13.01
C CYS A 579 -6.28 -6.30 -12.48
N GLY A 580 -5.04 -5.91 -12.67
CA GLY A 580 -4.40 -4.88 -11.87
C GLY A 580 -4.20 -3.54 -12.52
N ARG A 581 -3.12 -2.94 -12.11
CA ARG A 581 -2.67 -1.61 -12.52
C ARG A 581 -2.42 -1.58 -14.03
N GLN A 582 -3.10 -0.70 -14.71
CA GLN A 582 -3.05 -0.53 -16.16
C GLN A 582 -1.80 0.15 -16.69
N ILE A 583 -0.93 0.64 -15.82
CA ILE A 583 0.17 1.51 -16.24
C ILE A 583 1.39 0.71 -16.69
N VAL A 584 1.43 -0.59 -16.41
CA VAL A 584 2.56 -1.43 -16.78
C VAL A 584 2.05 -2.65 -17.53
N PHE A 585 2.12 -2.60 -18.85
CA PHE A 585 1.96 -3.77 -19.70
C PHE A 585 3.27 -4.56 -19.67
N ASN A 586 3.20 -5.80 -19.25
CA ASN A 586 4.30 -6.72 -19.28
C ASN A 586 3.89 -7.92 -20.14
N THR A 587 4.55 -8.09 -21.28
CA THR A 587 4.27 -9.17 -22.22
C THR A 587 4.52 -10.56 -21.66
N GLU A 588 5.41 -10.69 -20.66
CA GLU A 588 5.64 -11.94 -19.95
C GLU A 588 4.45 -12.30 -19.06
N LEU A 589 3.82 -11.30 -18.46
CA LEU A 589 2.65 -11.48 -17.59
C LEU A 589 1.35 -11.61 -18.38
N ASN A 590 1.28 -11.03 -19.56
CA ASN A 590 0.14 -11.11 -20.45
C ASN A 590 0.55 -11.23 -21.93
N PRO A 591 0.99 -12.43 -22.35
CA PRO A 591 1.46 -12.66 -23.73
C PRO A 591 0.39 -12.42 -24.79
N LYS A 592 -0.89 -12.34 -24.42
CA LYS A 592 -2.01 -12.04 -25.32
C LYS A 592 -2.41 -10.57 -25.32
N SER A 593 -1.69 -9.69 -24.61
CA SER A 593 -1.91 -8.26 -24.71
C SER A 593 -1.51 -7.74 -26.09
N ALA A 594 -1.93 -6.55 -26.42
CA ALA A 594 -1.62 -5.92 -27.71
C ALA A 594 -0.13 -5.49 -27.85
N TRP A 595 0.68 -5.73 -26.86
CA TRP A 595 2.11 -5.42 -26.81
C TRP A 595 2.96 -6.67 -26.95
#